data_2846d373f714cc851fc5f15a39fa2656
#
_entry.id   2846d373f714cc851fc5f15a39fa2656
#
_cell.length_a   1.000
_cell.length_b   1.000
_cell.length_c   1.000
_cell.angle_alpha   90.00
_cell.angle_beta   90.00
_cell.angle_gamma   90.00
#
_symmetry.space_group_name_H-M   'P 1'
#
loop_
_entity.id
_entity.type
_entity.pdbx_description
1 polymer ?
#
loop_
_entity_poly.entity_id
_entity_poly.type
_entity_poly.pdbx_seq_one_letter_code
_entity_poly.pdbx_strand_id
1 'polypeptide(L)'
;MSCSIVAKKRGLKVAHLIAGTRSFDMNMPREVNRTIVDAISDYLFTAGMVANRNLNQEGMIPEYIHYVGNILIDTVRYNRHRLLQPVWFSTIGLEKRGYLLLTLNRHDLLTKKHVLKSLIQTLIEKSEGMPIIAPLHPYVQKAIKSLDIPASNLHILPPQSYLHFGYLINHAKGIVTDSGNIAEEATFLDVPCITLNSYAEHPETWRVGTNAVSYTHLTLPT
;
A
#
# COMPACT_ATOMS: atom_id res chain seq x y z
N MET A 1 6.14 -2.07 18.36
CA MET A 1 6.52 -1.16 19.47
C MET A 1 6.61 -1.86 20.81
N SER A 2 5.55 -2.44 21.36
CA SER A 2 5.59 -3.05 22.73
C SER A 2 6.71 -4.07 22.92
N CYS A 3 6.90 -4.99 21.98
CA CYS A 3 7.99 -5.97 22.05
C CYS A 3 9.38 -5.30 22.04
N SER A 4 9.58 -4.25 21.24
CA SER A 4 10.86 -3.53 21.17
C SER A 4 11.19 -2.84 22.49
N ILE A 5 10.20 -2.22 23.14
CA ILE A 5 10.37 -1.59 24.46
C ILE A 5 10.74 -2.63 25.51
N VAL A 6 10.04 -3.77 25.55
CA VAL A 6 10.33 -4.85 26.51
C VAL A 6 11.70 -5.45 26.28
N ALA A 7 12.07 -5.73 25.01
CA ALA A 7 13.38 -6.23 24.65
C ALA A 7 14.50 -5.30 25.13
N LYS A 8 14.35 -4.00 24.87
CA LYS A 8 15.33 -2.99 25.28
C LYS A 8 15.48 -2.91 26.81
N LYS A 9 14.35 -2.92 27.54
CA LYS A 9 14.36 -2.96 29.01
C LYS A 9 15.04 -4.20 29.60
N ARG A 10 15.07 -5.30 28.83
CA ARG A 10 15.77 -6.54 29.22
C ARG A 10 17.21 -6.61 28.71
N GLY A 11 17.76 -5.53 28.18
CA GLY A 11 19.13 -5.48 27.68
C GLY A 11 19.32 -6.22 26.36
N LEU A 12 18.26 -6.59 25.65
CA LEU A 12 18.34 -7.24 24.35
C LEU A 12 18.57 -6.20 23.24
N LYS A 13 19.32 -6.58 22.22
CA LYS A 13 19.48 -5.77 21.02
C LYS A 13 18.20 -5.74 20.21
N VAL A 14 17.87 -4.58 19.67
CA VAL A 14 16.69 -4.33 18.83
C VAL A 14 17.16 -3.93 17.44
N ALA A 15 16.68 -4.68 16.42
CA ALA A 15 16.87 -4.36 15.02
C ALA A 15 15.53 -3.93 14.42
N HIS A 16 15.47 -2.74 13.81
CA HIS A 16 14.29 -2.22 13.15
C HIS A 16 14.45 -2.33 11.63
N LEU A 17 13.59 -3.14 11.00
CA LEU A 17 13.53 -3.27 9.55
C LEU A 17 12.60 -2.19 8.97
N ILE A 18 12.98 -1.62 7.82
CA ILE A 18 12.27 -0.50 7.16
C ILE A 18 12.26 0.74 8.09
N ALA A 19 13.37 0.97 8.78
CA ALA A 19 13.59 2.12 9.66
C ALA A 19 13.63 3.43 8.85
N GLY A 20 13.33 4.56 9.52
CA GLY A 20 13.42 5.90 8.94
C GLY A 20 12.32 6.28 7.95
N THR A 21 11.31 5.43 7.75
CA THR A 21 10.11 5.80 6.97
C THR A 21 9.28 6.80 7.78
N ARG A 22 8.93 7.95 7.15
CA ARG A 22 8.18 9.04 7.82
C ARG A 22 7.00 9.53 6.98
N SER A 23 5.89 9.81 7.68
CA SER A 23 4.78 10.60 7.17
C SER A 23 4.82 12.04 7.66
N PHE A 24 5.62 12.31 8.71
CA PHE A 24 5.71 13.58 9.44
C PHE A 24 4.39 14.05 10.07
N ASP A 25 3.39 13.17 10.18
CA ASP A 25 2.13 13.43 10.87
C ASP A 25 2.07 12.66 12.20
N MET A 26 2.42 13.35 13.28
CA MET A 26 2.43 12.77 14.63
C MET A 26 1.03 12.45 15.19
N ASN A 27 -0.04 12.87 14.51
CA ASN A 27 -1.40 12.41 14.86
C ASN A 27 -1.66 10.97 14.41
N MET A 28 -0.79 10.42 13.54
CA MET A 28 -0.90 9.05 13.10
C MET A 28 -0.23 8.09 14.10
N PRO A 29 -0.98 7.12 14.67
CA PRO A 29 -0.41 6.15 15.62
C PRO A 29 0.79 5.38 15.08
N ARG A 30 0.82 5.13 13.76
CA ARG A 30 1.95 4.45 13.10
C ARG A 30 3.22 5.30 13.09
N GLU A 31 3.09 6.60 12.90
CA GLU A 31 4.24 7.50 12.90
C GLU A 31 4.88 7.58 14.29
N VAL A 32 4.04 7.72 15.33
CA VAL A 32 4.50 7.66 16.72
C VAL A 32 5.24 6.34 16.99
N ASN A 33 4.68 5.20 16.55
CA ASN A 33 5.32 3.90 16.72
C ASN A 33 6.68 3.80 16.01
N ARG A 34 6.79 4.29 14.77
CA ARG A 34 8.03 4.30 13.98
C ARG A 34 9.11 5.11 14.68
N THR A 35 8.79 6.34 15.07
CA THR A 35 9.72 7.25 15.75
C THR A 35 10.24 6.65 17.05
N ILE A 36 9.35 6.07 17.88
CA ILE A 36 9.75 5.44 19.13
C ILE A 36 10.65 4.23 18.88
N VAL A 37 10.30 3.36 17.93
CA VAL A 37 11.09 2.15 17.65
C VAL A 37 12.45 2.52 17.07
N ASP A 38 12.52 3.49 16.17
CA ASP A 38 13.80 3.99 15.64
C ASP A 38 14.70 4.51 16.77
N ALA A 39 14.15 5.33 17.68
CA ALA A 39 14.90 5.94 18.77
C ALA A 39 15.51 4.93 19.77
N ILE A 40 14.90 3.76 19.93
CA ILE A 40 15.39 2.74 20.88
C ILE A 40 16.14 1.59 20.22
N SER A 41 16.23 1.56 18.88
CA SER A 41 16.87 0.45 18.17
C SER A 41 18.38 0.57 18.15
N ASP A 42 19.05 -0.58 18.19
CA ASP A 42 20.52 -0.69 18.08
C ASP A 42 20.97 -0.82 16.62
N TYR A 43 20.07 -1.30 15.74
CA TYR A 43 20.32 -1.46 14.30
C TYR A 43 19.10 -0.92 13.53
N LEU A 44 19.36 -0.03 12.59
CA LEU A 44 18.34 0.64 11.77
C LEU A 44 18.55 0.23 10.31
N PHE A 45 17.79 -0.75 9.83
CA PHE A 45 17.88 -1.23 8.45
C PHE A 45 16.92 -0.45 7.57
N THR A 46 17.45 0.33 6.62
CA THR A 46 16.68 1.24 5.77
C THR A 46 16.48 0.69 4.38
N ALA A 47 15.32 1.01 3.80
CA ALA A 47 14.92 0.59 2.46
C ALA A 47 15.33 1.59 1.35
N GLY A 48 15.60 2.85 1.70
CA GLY A 48 15.90 3.90 0.73
C GLY A 48 16.70 5.05 1.30
N MET A 49 17.30 5.87 0.43
CA MET A 49 18.12 7.02 0.82
C MET A 49 17.33 8.11 1.55
N VAL A 50 16.02 8.23 1.28
CA VAL A 50 15.15 9.16 2.01
C VAL A 50 15.06 8.77 3.48
N ALA A 51 14.91 7.48 3.76
CA ALA A 51 14.90 6.95 5.13
C ALA A 51 16.22 7.22 5.87
N ASN A 52 17.38 7.04 5.20
CA ASN A 52 18.68 7.40 5.77
C ASN A 52 18.75 8.88 6.14
N ARG A 53 18.28 9.75 5.23
CA ARG A 53 18.26 11.20 5.47
C ARG A 53 17.40 11.55 6.68
N ASN A 54 16.20 10.95 6.80
CA ASN A 54 15.31 11.19 7.92
C ASN A 54 15.98 10.84 9.25
N LEU A 55 16.59 9.66 9.35
CA LEU A 55 17.29 9.21 10.56
C LEU A 55 18.49 10.11 10.91
N ASN A 56 19.27 10.53 9.92
CA ASN A 56 20.38 11.47 10.13
C ASN A 56 19.88 12.83 10.62
N GLN A 57 18.78 13.36 10.08
CA GLN A 57 18.17 14.60 10.51
C GLN A 57 17.60 14.54 11.92
N GLU A 58 17.14 13.35 12.34
CA GLU A 58 16.69 13.09 13.70
C GLU A 58 17.84 12.83 14.70
N GLY A 59 19.09 12.92 14.23
CA GLY A 59 20.28 12.78 15.07
C GLY A 59 20.63 11.33 15.43
N MET A 60 20.16 10.37 14.66
CA MET A 60 20.58 8.97 14.86
C MET A 60 22.05 8.78 14.53
N ILE A 61 22.72 7.93 15.30
CA ILE A 61 24.14 7.63 15.15
C ILE A 61 24.34 6.92 13.80
N PRO A 62 25.17 7.46 12.87
CA PRO A 62 25.32 6.90 11.51
C PRO A 62 25.73 5.43 11.48
N GLU A 63 26.52 4.97 12.43
CA GLU A 63 27.00 3.59 12.55
C GLU A 63 25.88 2.58 12.83
N TYR A 64 24.72 3.05 13.27
CA TYR A 64 23.53 2.20 13.49
C TYR A 64 22.63 2.14 12.26
N ILE A 65 22.87 2.97 11.25
CA ILE A 65 22.07 3.07 10.02
C ILE A 65 22.69 2.20 8.92
N HIS A 66 21.96 1.16 8.52
CA HIS A 66 22.39 0.22 7.49
C HIS A 66 21.44 0.27 6.30
N TYR A 67 21.91 0.78 5.15
CA TYR A 67 21.14 0.70 3.92
C TYR A 67 21.22 -0.72 3.33
N VAL A 68 20.09 -1.42 3.32
CA VAL A 68 20.01 -2.83 2.86
C VAL A 68 19.07 -3.02 1.68
N GLY A 69 18.38 -1.96 1.25
CA GLY A 69 17.34 -2.07 0.23
C GLY A 69 15.97 -2.49 0.82
N ASN A 70 15.00 -2.70 -0.06
CA ASN A 70 13.61 -2.93 0.31
C ASN A 70 13.27 -4.43 0.33
N ILE A 71 13.13 -4.99 1.53
CA ILE A 71 12.78 -6.42 1.74
C ILE A 71 11.41 -6.79 1.14
N LEU A 72 10.48 -5.82 0.99
CA LEU A 72 9.21 -6.05 0.30
C LEU A 72 9.46 -6.43 -1.16
N ILE A 73 10.36 -5.71 -1.82
CA ILE A 73 10.74 -5.96 -3.21
C ILE A 73 11.44 -7.32 -3.36
N ASP A 74 12.29 -7.71 -2.40
CA ASP A 74 12.90 -9.04 -2.40
C ASP A 74 11.85 -10.13 -2.27
N THR A 75 10.81 -9.91 -1.45
CA THR A 75 9.68 -10.84 -1.29
C THR A 75 8.90 -10.97 -2.61
N VAL A 76 8.62 -9.86 -3.31
CA VAL A 76 7.95 -9.88 -4.61
C VAL A 76 8.80 -10.63 -5.64
N ARG A 77 10.10 -10.32 -5.70
CA ARG A 77 11.07 -10.96 -6.61
C ARG A 77 11.14 -12.48 -6.39
N TYR A 78 11.25 -12.91 -5.14
CA TYR A 78 11.27 -14.31 -4.76
C TYR A 78 10.01 -15.07 -5.16
N ASN A 79 8.83 -14.43 -5.04
CA ASN A 79 7.56 -15.07 -5.32
C ASN A 79 7.05 -14.88 -6.77
N ARG A 80 7.72 -14.07 -7.59
CA ARG A 80 7.23 -13.71 -8.94
C ARG A 80 6.88 -14.91 -9.82
N HIS A 81 7.67 -15.98 -9.76
CA HIS A 81 7.45 -17.21 -10.53
C HIS A 81 6.46 -18.18 -9.85
N ARG A 82 6.03 -17.89 -8.63
CA ARG A 82 5.10 -18.69 -7.82
C ARG A 82 3.68 -18.11 -7.81
N LEU A 83 3.45 -16.98 -8.48
CA LEU A 83 2.14 -16.32 -8.52
C LEU A 83 1.10 -17.27 -9.12
N LEU A 84 -0.07 -17.35 -8.47
CA LEU A 84 -1.13 -18.27 -8.83
C LEU A 84 -2.37 -17.52 -9.28
N GLN A 85 -2.88 -17.86 -10.46
CA GLN A 85 -4.15 -17.33 -10.93
C GLN A 85 -5.29 -17.86 -10.02
N PRO A 86 -6.15 -16.97 -9.50
CA PRO A 86 -7.33 -17.38 -8.75
C PRO A 86 -8.28 -18.17 -9.67
N VAL A 87 -8.89 -19.24 -9.14
CA VAL A 87 -9.82 -20.10 -9.92
C VAL A 87 -10.97 -19.29 -10.51
N TRP A 88 -11.54 -18.36 -9.74
CA TRP A 88 -12.65 -17.51 -10.17
C TRP A 88 -12.27 -16.52 -11.31
N PHE A 89 -10.97 -16.25 -11.55
CA PHE A 89 -10.51 -15.32 -12.57
C PHE A 89 -11.03 -15.69 -13.96
N SER A 90 -10.90 -16.95 -14.34
CA SER A 90 -11.43 -17.47 -15.61
C SER A 90 -12.96 -17.59 -15.61
N THR A 91 -13.56 -17.88 -14.44
CA THR A 91 -15.02 -18.06 -14.30
C THR A 91 -15.79 -16.78 -14.63
N ILE A 92 -15.25 -15.61 -14.26
CA ILE A 92 -15.86 -14.31 -14.54
C ILE A 92 -15.35 -13.67 -15.84
N GLY A 93 -14.59 -14.41 -16.65
CA GLY A 93 -14.15 -13.99 -17.98
C GLY A 93 -13.13 -12.87 -17.98
N LEU A 94 -12.27 -12.77 -16.94
CA LEU A 94 -11.22 -11.75 -16.90
C LEU A 94 -10.06 -12.09 -17.81
N GLU A 95 -9.51 -11.06 -18.42
CA GLU A 95 -8.28 -11.11 -19.18
C GLU A 95 -7.15 -10.36 -18.47
N LYS A 96 -5.92 -10.79 -18.74
CA LYS A 96 -4.72 -10.06 -18.28
C LYS A 96 -4.72 -8.65 -18.89
N ARG A 97 -4.42 -7.64 -18.06
CA ARG A 97 -4.47 -6.22 -18.44
C ARG A 97 -5.87 -5.74 -18.88
N GLY A 98 -6.93 -6.50 -18.59
CA GLY A 98 -8.32 -6.17 -18.89
C GLY A 98 -9.14 -5.72 -17.68
N TYR A 99 -8.53 -5.41 -16.53
CA TYR A 99 -9.24 -4.98 -15.33
C TYR A 99 -8.44 -3.98 -14.49
N LEU A 100 -9.17 -3.24 -13.66
CA LEU A 100 -8.59 -2.41 -12.60
C LEU A 100 -8.63 -3.18 -11.28
N LEU A 101 -7.59 -3.04 -10.46
CA LEU A 101 -7.55 -3.59 -9.11
C LEU A 101 -7.79 -2.49 -8.09
N LEU A 102 -8.81 -2.65 -7.24
CA LEU A 102 -9.15 -1.70 -6.17
C LEU A 102 -8.86 -2.33 -4.81
N THR A 103 -8.08 -1.62 -3.98
CA THR A 103 -7.90 -2.00 -2.57
C THR A 103 -8.10 -0.81 -1.65
N LEU A 104 -8.86 -1.00 -0.59
CA LEU A 104 -9.18 0.01 0.42
C LEU A 104 -9.10 -0.62 1.81
N ASN A 105 -8.46 0.07 2.74
CA ASN A 105 -8.31 -0.40 4.11
C ASN A 105 -8.26 0.73 5.16
N ARG A 106 -8.11 2.00 4.76
CA ARG A 106 -7.98 3.12 5.70
C ARG A 106 -9.31 3.49 6.32
N HIS A 107 -9.35 3.46 7.64
CA HIS A 107 -10.54 3.79 8.43
C HIS A 107 -11.09 5.19 8.12
N ASP A 108 -10.22 6.19 7.97
CA ASP A 108 -10.61 7.58 7.73
C ASP A 108 -11.39 7.77 6.42
N LEU A 109 -11.04 7.00 5.38
CA LEU A 109 -11.77 6.99 4.12
C LEU A 109 -13.12 6.29 4.26
N LEU A 110 -13.15 5.17 4.99
CA LEU A 110 -14.36 4.35 5.17
C LEU A 110 -15.42 5.02 6.04
N THR A 111 -15.03 5.87 6.99
CA THR A 111 -15.95 6.61 7.87
C THR A 111 -16.63 7.79 7.17
N LYS A 112 -15.99 8.37 6.16
CA LYS A 112 -16.50 9.50 5.37
C LYS A 112 -17.34 9.00 4.20
N LYS A 113 -18.57 8.53 4.47
CA LYS A 113 -19.45 7.87 3.49
C LYS A 113 -19.61 8.65 2.17
N HIS A 114 -19.73 10.00 2.22
CA HIS A 114 -19.87 10.81 1.02
C HIS A 114 -18.61 10.79 0.15
N VAL A 115 -17.41 10.81 0.76
CA VAL A 115 -16.13 10.72 0.04
C VAL A 115 -15.98 9.33 -0.59
N LEU A 116 -16.25 8.28 0.20
CA LEU A 116 -16.21 6.90 -0.30
C LEU A 116 -17.20 6.70 -1.46
N LYS A 117 -18.41 7.22 -1.35
CA LYS A 117 -19.42 7.14 -2.42
C LYS A 117 -18.94 7.83 -3.69
N SER A 118 -18.48 9.07 -3.59
CA SER A 118 -17.93 9.83 -4.72
C SER A 118 -16.75 9.11 -5.37
N LEU A 119 -15.82 8.57 -4.57
CA LEU A 119 -14.68 7.80 -5.06
C LEU A 119 -15.13 6.60 -5.89
N ILE A 120 -16.02 5.76 -5.34
CA ILE A 120 -16.48 4.55 -6.03
C ILE A 120 -17.26 4.91 -7.30
N GLN A 121 -18.13 5.92 -7.26
CA GLN A 121 -18.88 6.38 -8.43
C GLN A 121 -17.95 6.90 -9.54
N THR A 122 -16.96 7.73 -9.19
CA THR A 122 -15.97 8.24 -10.16
C THR A 122 -15.14 7.09 -10.75
N LEU A 123 -14.76 6.11 -9.92
CA LEU A 123 -13.99 4.96 -10.40
C LEU A 123 -14.81 4.12 -11.40
N ILE A 124 -16.08 3.88 -11.13
CA ILE A 124 -16.99 3.16 -12.03
C ILE A 124 -17.15 3.93 -13.34
N GLU A 125 -17.41 5.23 -13.27
CA GLU A 125 -17.56 6.10 -14.44
C GLU A 125 -16.28 6.09 -15.31
N LYS A 126 -15.13 6.36 -14.70
CA LYS A 126 -13.84 6.46 -15.42
C LYS A 126 -13.27 5.12 -15.87
N SER A 127 -13.79 4.02 -15.37
CA SER A 127 -13.41 2.68 -15.84
C SER A 127 -14.00 2.35 -17.23
N GLU A 128 -14.97 3.13 -17.72
CA GLU A 128 -15.60 2.95 -19.04
C GLU A 128 -16.09 1.50 -19.27
N GLY A 129 -16.67 0.90 -18.24
CA GLY A 129 -17.16 -0.48 -18.25
C GLY A 129 -16.11 -1.56 -18.02
N MET A 130 -14.83 -1.20 -17.88
CA MET A 130 -13.80 -2.16 -17.53
C MET A 130 -14.07 -2.77 -16.15
N PRO A 131 -13.91 -4.10 -15.97
CA PRO A 131 -14.07 -4.76 -14.68
C PRO A 131 -13.17 -4.14 -13.60
N ILE A 132 -13.75 -3.87 -12.44
CA ILE A 132 -13.05 -3.42 -11.25
C ILE A 132 -13.05 -4.58 -10.26
N ILE A 133 -11.89 -5.13 -9.97
CA ILE A 133 -11.72 -6.25 -9.05
C ILE A 133 -11.32 -5.71 -7.69
N ALA A 134 -12.15 -5.97 -6.71
CA ALA A 134 -12.01 -5.41 -5.37
C ALA A 134 -11.95 -6.52 -4.29
N PRO A 135 -10.78 -7.15 -4.07
CA PRO A 135 -10.57 -8.10 -2.97
C PRO A 135 -10.41 -7.32 -1.66
N LEU A 136 -11.49 -7.26 -0.89
CA LEU A 136 -11.62 -6.37 0.27
C LEU A 136 -11.94 -7.13 1.55
N HIS A 137 -11.49 -6.60 2.69
CA HIS A 137 -11.89 -7.12 4.00
C HIS A 137 -13.40 -6.98 4.23
N PRO A 138 -14.03 -7.88 5.01
CA PRO A 138 -15.48 -7.91 5.22
C PRO A 138 -16.07 -6.56 5.67
N TYR A 139 -15.38 -5.81 6.54
CA TYR A 139 -15.85 -4.51 7.00
C TYR A 139 -15.85 -3.45 5.88
N VAL A 140 -14.88 -3.49 4.95
CA VAL A 140 -14.84 -2.60 3.77
C VAL A 140 -15.94 -2.98 2.79
N GLN A 141 -16.14 -4.28 2.55
CA GLN A 141 -17.23 -4.78 1.72
C GLN A 141 -18.58 -4.28 2.24
N LYS A 142 -18.80 -4.37 3.58
CA LYS A 142 -20.02 -3.88 4.22
C LYS A 142 -20.19 -2.36 4.02
N ALA A 143 -19.12 -1.60 4.18
CA ALA A 143 -19.15 -0.15 3.97
C ALA A 143 -19.56 0.19 2.52
N ILE A 144 -18.93 -0.42 1.52
CA ILE A 144 -19.25 -0.16 0.10
C ILE A 144 -20.67 -0.62 -0.25
N LYS A 145 -21.10 -1.80 0.19
CA LYS A 145 -22.46 -2.31 -0.03
C LYS A 145 -23.54 -1.38 0.57
N SER A 146 -23.24 -0.72 1.70
CA SER A 146 -24.16 0.22 2.34
C SER A 146 -24.34 1.54 1.57
N LEU A 147 -23.56 1.79 0.52
CA LEU A 147 -23.68 3.00 -0.31
C LEU A 147 -24.76 2.86 -1.39
N ASP A 148 -25.25 1.66 -1.64
CA ASP A 148 -26.26 1.32 -2.64
C ASP A 148 -25.95 1.92 -4.03
N ILE A 149 -24.73 1.64 -4.51
CA ILE A 149 -24.24 2.11 -5.80
C ILE A 149 -24.51 1.00 -6.82
N PRO A 150 -25.35 1.25 -7.85
CA PRO A 150 -25.50 0.28 -8.93
C PRO A 150 -24.22 0.21 -9.75
N ALA A 151 -23.59 -0.98 -9.80
CA ALA A 151 -22.34 -1.19 -10.53
C ALA A 151 -22.28 -2.62 -11.05
N SER A 152 -22.48 -2.80 -12.34
CA SER A 152 -22.36 -4.11 -12.99
C SER A 152 -20.90 -4.57 -13.17
N ASN A 153 -19.95 -3.63 -13.20
CA ASN A 153 -18.54 -3.90 -13.43
C ASN A 153 -17.67 -3.88 -12.15
N LEU A 154 -18.26 -3.67 -10.95
CA LEU A 154 -17.55 -3.72 -9.68
C LEU A 154 -17.72 -5.10 -9.03
N HIS A 155 -16.67 -5.90 -9.02
CA HIS A 155 -16.63 -7.23 -8.44
C HIS A 155 -16.00 -7.20 -7.05
N ILE A 156 -16.81 -7.18 -6.01
CA ILE A 156 -16.36 -7.22 -4.61
C ILE A 156 -16.12 -8.66 -4.21
N LEU A 157 -14.88 -8.99 -3.85
CA LEU A 157 -14.40 -10.34 -3.55
C LEU A 157 -13.84 -10.42 -2.13
N PRO A 158 -13.77 -11.61 -1.53
CA PRO A 158 -13.07 -11.81 -0.27
C PRO A 158 -11.56 -11.55 -0.43
N PRO A 159 -10.83 -11.30 0.69
CA PRO A 159 -9.38 -11.21 0.68
C PRO A 159 -8.74 -12.43 0.01
N GLN A 160 -7.67 -12.20 -0.74
CA GLN A 160 -6.94 -13.24 -1.45
C GLN A 160 -5.66 -13.60 -0.70
N SER A 161 -5.14 -14.82 -0.92
CA SER A 161 -3.80 -15.18 -0.44
C SER A 161 -2.73 -14.33 -1.14
N TYR A 162 -1.54 -14.24 -0.55
CA TYR A 162 -0.45 -13.42 -1.10
C TYR A 162 -0.13 -13.77 -2.57
N LEU A 163 -0.06 -15.06 -2.92
CA LEU A 163 0.27 -15.48 -4.28
C LEU A 163 -0.85 -15.17 -5.28
N HIS A 164 -2.12 -15.33 -4.89
CA HIS A 164 -3.26 -14.94 -5.71
C HIS A 164 -3.35 -13.41 -5.87
N PHE A 165 -3.14 -12.69 -4.77
CA PHE A 165 -3.17 -11.22 -4.80
C PHE A 165 -2.03 -10.65 -5.63
N GLY A 166 -0.82 -11.19 -5.50
CA GLY A 166 0.32 -10.83 -6.34
C GLY A 166 0.06 -11.09 -7.83
N TYR A 167 -0.65 -12.19 -8.17
CA TYR A 167 -1.09 -12.43 -9.54
C TYR A 167 -2.01 -11.30 -10.04
N LEU A 168 -2.96 -10.87 -9.21
CA LEU A 168 -3.88 -9.78 -9.56
C LEU A 168 -3.13 -8.46 -9.74
N ILE A 169 -2.17 -8.12 -8.88
CA ILE A 169 -1.31 -6.94 -9.06
C ILE A 169 -0.57 -7.02 -10.39
N ASN A 170 0.15 -8.12 -10.63
CA ASN A 170 1.03 -8.26 -11.81
C ASN A 170 0.27 -8.20 -13.15
N HIS A 171 -1.01 -8.55 -13.17
CA HIS A 171 -1.81 -8.63 -14.40
C HIS A 171 -2.92 -7.57 -14.49
N ALA A 172 -3.00 -6.63 -13.55
CA ALA A 172 -3.92 -5.51 -13.64
C ALA A 172 -3.50 -4.54 -14.76
N LYS A 173 -4.46 -3.84 -15.37
CA LYS A 173 -4.21 -2.69 -16.25
C LYS A 173 -3.77 -1.48 -15.44
N GLY A 174 -4.33 -1.33 -14.24
CA GLY A 174 -4.00 -0.30 -13.29
C GLY A 174 -4.52 -0.65 -11.90
N ILE A 175 -4.00 0.02 -10.89
CA ILE A 175 -4.32 -0.23 -9.48
C ILE A 175 -4.77 1.07 -8.83
N VAL A 176 -5.82 1.01 -8.04
CA VAL A 176 -6.25 2.09 -7.15
C VAL A 176 -6.17 1.58 -5.71
N THR A 177 -5.37 2.20 -4.87
CA THR A 177 -5.07 1.70 -3.53
C THR A 177 -4.86 2.82 -2.52
N ASP A 178 -5.13 2.54 -1.26
CA ASP A 178 -4.74 3.39 -0.13
C ASP A 178 -3.51 2.82 0.63
N SER A 179 -2.84 1.80 0.08
CA SER A 179 -1.70 1.11 0.67
C SER A 179 -0.39 1.51 0.01
N GLY A 180 0.57 2.04 0.80
CA GLY A 180 1.92 2.33 0.33
C GLY A 180 2.67 1.08 -0.16
N ASN A 181 2.51 -0.05 0.52
CA ASN A 181 3.17 -1.31 0.12
C ASN A 181 2.71 -1.78 -1.26
N ILE A 182 1.40 -1.69 -1.54
CA ILE A 182 0.88 -2.07 -2.87
C ILE A 182 1.40 -1.13 -3.96
N ALA A 183 1.57 0.16 -3.66
CA ALA A 183 2.16 1.10 -4.60
C ALA A 183 3.63 0.76 -4.91
N GLU A 184 4.41 0.30 -3.91
CA GLU A 184 5.77 -0.19 -4.13
C GLU A 184 5.81 -1.48 -4.97
N GLU A 185 4.94 -2.46 -4.63
CA GLU A 185 4.82 -3.71 -5.41
C GLU A 185 4.41 -3.42 -6.86
N ALA A 186 3.43 -2.54 -7.07
CA ALA A 186 2.97 -2.11 -8.39
C ALA A 186 4.09 -1.45 -9.19
N THR A 187 4.85 -0.55 -8.57
CA THR A 187 6.01 0.11 -9.19
C THR A 187 7.07 -0.90 -9.60
N PHE A 188 7.39 -1.86 -8.75
CA PHE A 188 8.36 -2.91 -9.07
C PHE A 188 7.89 -3.84 -10.21
N LEU A 189 6.58 -4.08 -10.30
CA LEU A 189 5.96 -4.92 -11.35
C LEU A 189 5.60 -4.12 -12.61
N ASP A 190 5.95 -2.84 -12.68
CA ASP A 190 5.68 -1.93 -13.79
C ASP A 190 4.16 -1.84 -14.12
N VAL A 191 3.35 -1.73 -13.05
CA VAL A 191 1.90 -1.58 -13.16
C VAL A 191 1.49 -0.17 -12.74
N PRO A 192 0.76 0.59 -13.57
CA PRO A 192 0.24 1.91 -13.21
C PRO A 192 -0.57 1.86 -11.92
N CYS A 193 -0.28 2.78 -11.00
CA CYS A 193 -0.92 2.81 -9.69
C CYS A 193 -1.38 4.24 -9.34
N ILE A 194 -2.56 4.36 -8.75
CA ILE A 194 -3.06 5.58 -8.12
C ILE A 194 -3.16 5.32 -6.62
N THR A 195 -2.42 6.10 -5.84
CA THR A 195 -2.45 6.00 -4.38
C THR A 195 -3.36 7.07 -3.78
N LEU A 196 -4.37 6.62 -3.03
CA LEU A 196 -5.37 7.45 -2.34
C LEU A 196 -4.86 7.86 -0.96
N ASN A 197 -3.88 8.76 -0.90
CA ASN A 197 -3.27 9.19 0.35
C ASN A 197 -3.13 10.70 0.42
N SER A 198 -3.16 11.25 1.63
CA SER A 198 -2.85 12.66 1.89
C SER A 198 -1.34 12.94 1.98
N TYR A 199 -0.50 11.91 1.92
CA TYR A 199 0.96 11.98 1.99
C TYR A 199 1.58 10.79 1.25
N ALA A 200 2.83 10.95 0.82
CA ALA A 200 3.60 9.89 0.18
C ALA A 200 4.52 9.23 1.22
N GLU A 201 4.22 8.00 1.63
CA GLU A 201 5.11 7.21 2.51
C GLU A 201 6.41 6.83 1.78
N HIS A 202 6.32 6.62 0.47
CA HIS A 202 7.41 6.15 -0.40
C HIS A 202 7.53 7.08 -1.62
N PRO A 203 8.22 8.23 -1.45
CA PRO A 203 8.31 9.24 -2.51
C PRO A 203 9.01 8.73 -3.78
N GLU A 204 9.77 7.65 -3.70
CA GLU A 204 10.42 7.01 -4.82
C GLU A 204 9.40 6.46 -5.84
N THR A 205 8.23 5.99 -5.37
CA THR A 205 7.21 5.37 -6.24
C THR A 205 6.57 6.35 -7.21
N TRP A 206 6.48 7.64 -6.87
CA TRP A 206 5.88 8.67 -7.72
C TRP A 206 6.92 9.55 -8.42
N ARG A 207 8.15 9.65 -7.91
CA ARG A 207 9.21 10.45 -8.55
C ARG A 207 9.83 9.74 -9.75
N VAL A 208 10.01 8.43 -9.67
CA VAL A 208 10.67 7.61 -10.72
C VAL A 208 9.88 6.36 -11.06
N GLY A 209 8.74 6.11 -10.43
CA GLY A 209 7.90 4.93 -10.61
C GLY A 209 6.61 5.20 -11.39
N THR A 210 5.74 4.21 -11.37
CA THR A 210 4.45 4.20 -12.10
C THR A 210 3.28 4.71 -11.25
N ASN A 211 3.55 5.28 -10.08
CA ASN A 211 2.53 5.70 -9.12
C ASN A 211 2.18 7.18 -9.25
N ALA A 212 0.87 7.50 -9.26
CA ALA A 212 0.33 8.85 -9.09
C ALA A 212 -0.35 8.95 -7.72
N VAL A 213 -0.10 10.04 -7.00
CA VAL A 213 -0.74 10.29 -5.68
C VAL A 213 -1.92 11.24 -5.86
N SER A 214 -3.12 10.78 -5.48
CA SER A 214 -4.33 11.61 -5.50
C SER A 214 -4.71 11.98 -4.07
N TYR A 215 -4.67 13.29 -3.77
CA TYR A 215 -4.91 13.81 -2.41
C TYR A 215 -6.41 13.96 -2.08
N THR A 216 -7.24 14.40 -3.01
CA THR A 216 -8.68 14.65 -2.77
C THR A 216 -9.56 14.47 -4.02
N HIS A 217 -8.99 14.49 -5.21
CA HIS A 217 -9.72 14.35 -6.47
C HIS A 217 -9.03 13.35 -7.38
N LEU A 218 -9.80 12.50 -8.05
CA LEU A 218 -9.30 11.56 -9.07
C LEU A 218 -8.93 12.26 -10.39
N THR A 219 -8.55 13.53 -10.34
CA THR A 219 -7.97 14.24 -11.48
C THR A 219 -6.46 14.07 -11.42
N LEU A 220 -5.88 13.45 -12.45
CA LEU A 220 -4.44 13.44 -12.65
C LEU A 220 -3.94 14.89 -12.73
N PRO A 221 -2.81 15.25 -12.10
CA PRO A 221 -2.16 16.50 -12.41
C PRO A 221 -1.81 16.50 -13.91
N THR A 222 -2.26 17.52 -14.61
CA THR A 222 -1.91 17.81 -16.01
C THR A 222 -0.44 18.14 -16.14
#